data_ecbd23b9ce12e1f357edb69075e786e3
#
_entry.id   ecbd23b9ce12e1f357edb69075e786e3
#
_cell.length_a   1.000
_cell.length_b   1.000
_cell.length_c   1.000
_cell.angle_alpha   90.00
_cell.angle_beta   90.00
_cell.angle_gamma   90.00
#
_symmetry.space_group_name_H-M   'P 1'
#
loop_
_entity.id
_entity.type
_entity.pdbx_description
1 polymer ?
#
loop_
_entity_poly.entity_id
_entity_poly.type
_entity_poly.pdbx_seq_one_letter_code
_entity_poly.pdbx_strand_id
1 'polypeptide(L)'
;MILSKPNYIKIYGHRGARGDLPENTLESFKYLFKNNINAYETDILISKDLIPVITHDFRLDPSFTKDNEGNWITDENIIIFDLSYDELLKFDVGALNKLSRYGRRFVNQKTLENQKIPKLSELLELSSKNKSENLLINLEIKSTPDEENLTPTPEEMVKLVMKEVNKSNLQNKIIISSFDWRTLTEIKNLYPEISRAYLSFQQQAGIKIKNTIYNRSPWMSFLPFFEKYELPKIIKSQGGKAWHPYHKDITKKLVEISHQEDLPVNVWTVNEEYDMLKMIEYSVDGIMTDYPLRLKELCDKENINWF
;
A
#
# COMPACT_ATOMS: atom_id res chain seq x y z
N MET A 1 -11.09 8.72 13.28
CA MET A 1 -12.28 8.72 12.42
C MET A 1 -11.80 9.00 10.99
N ILE A 2 -11.75 7.98 10.14
CA ILE A 2 -11.31 8.10 8.73
C ILE A 2 -12.53 8.59 7.92
N LEU A 3 -12.96 9.83 8.15
CA LEU A 3 -14.11 10.40 7.48
C LEU A 3 -13.67 11.12 6.21
N SER A 4 -14.42 10.95 5.11
CA SER A 4 -14.38 11.88 4.00
C SER A 4 -14.68 13.28 4.53
N LYS A 5 -13.73 14.21 4.38
CA LYS A 5 -14.03 15.62 4.56
C LYS A 5 -14.51 16.13 3.19
N PRO A 6 -15.73 16.60 3.03
CA PRO A 6 -16.17 17.22 1.78
C PRO A 6 -15.15 18.27 1.35
N ASN A 7 -14.73 18.26 0.10
CA ASN A 7 -13.77 19.18 -0.51
C ASN A 7 -12.29 19.02 -0.10
N TYR A 8 -11.87 17.87 0.47
CA TYR A 8 -10.47 17.60 0.74
C TYR A 8 -10.04 16.31 0.07
N ILE A 9 -8.88 16.30 -0.56
CA ILE A 9 -8.22 15.11 -1.07
C ILE A 9 -7.11 14.64 -0.12
N LYS A 10 -7.09 13.36 0.23
CA LYS A 10 -5.99 12.77 0.99
C LYS A 10 -4.86 12.41 0.04
N ILE A 11 -3.66 12.92 0.31
CA ILE A 11 -2.47 12.61 -0.47
C ILE A 11 -1.70 11.51 0.23
N TYR A 12 -1.73 10.28 -0.32
CA TYR A 12 -0.95 9.16 0.20
C TYR A 12 0.32 9.00 -0.63
N GLY A 13 1.48 9.04 0.05
CA GLY A 13 2.71 8.56 -0.55
C GLY A 13 2.69 7.04 -0.68
N HIS A 14 2.73 6.52 -1.91
CA HIS A 14 2.72 5.10 -2.22
C HIS A 14 4.11 4.49 -2.01
N ARG A 15 4.23 3.56 -1.07
CA ARG A 15 5.51 3.00 -0.59
C ARG A 15 6.50 4.10 -0.15
N GLY A 16 5.96 5.15 0.49
CA GLY A 16 6.66 6.42 0.69
C GLY A 16 6.55 7.34 -0.52
N ALA A 17 7.66 7.87 -1.01
CA ALA A 17 7.73 8.73 -2.21
C ALA A 17 8.48 8.00 -3.34
N ARG A 18 7.97 6.86 -3.81
CA ARG A 18 8.65 5.93 -4.73
C ARG A 18 9.17 6.58 -6.00
N GLY A 19 8.51 7.62 -6.50
CA GLY A 19 8.96 8.34 -7.69
C GLY A 19 10.23 9.15 -7.46
N ASP A 20 10.49 9.59 -6.23
CA ASP A 20 11.58 10.46 -5.83
C ASP A 20 12.70 9.75 -5.08
N LEU A 21 12.35 8.79 -4.20
CA LEU A 21 13.26 8.04 -3.33
C LEU A 21 12.97 6.54 -3.37
N PRO A 22 13.94 5.68 -2.97
CA PRO A 22 13.74 4.24 -2.91
C PRO A 22 12.52 3.84 -2.09
N GLU A 23 11.67 2.99 -2.68
CA GLU A 23 10.42 2.55 -2.09
C GLU A 23 10.60 1.82 -0.77
N ASN A 24 9.62 1.94 0.12
CA ASN A 24 9.56 1.20 1.37
C ASN A 24 10.81 1.36 2.27
N THR A 25 11.54 2.49 2.15
CA THR A 25 12.67 2.83 3.01
C THR A 25 12.28 3.88 4.05
N LEU A 26 12.91 3.84 5.23
CA LEU A 26 12.65 4.85 6.28
C LEU A 26 12.93 6.28 5.79
N GLU A 27 13.91 6.46 4.92
CA GLU A 27 14.23 7.76 4.33
C GLU A 27 13.12 8.28 3.42
N SER A 28 12.46 7.39 2.68
CA SER A 28 11.30 7.75 1.85
C SER A 28 10.12 8.27 2.70
N PHE A 29 9.85 7.65 3.85
CA PHE A 29 8.80 8.13 4.77
C PHE A 29 9.21 9.42 5.51
N LYS A 30 10.47 9.56 5.94
CA LYS A 30 10.99 10.82 6.49
C LYS A 30 10.83 11.98 5.50
N TYR A 31 11.06 11.71 4.21
CA TYR A 31 10.89 12.70 3.15
C TYR A 31 9.44 13.18 3.04
N LEU A 32 8.46 12.29 3.16
CA LEU A 32 7.04 12.68 3.22
C LEU A 32 6.77 13.64 4.37
N PHE A 33 7.17 13.27 5.58
CA PHE A 33 6.94 14.07 6.79
C PHE A 33 7.61 15.44 6.71
N LYS A 34 8.84 15.51 6.17
CA LYS A 34 9.56 16.78 5.95
C LYS A 34 8.80 17.72 5.00
N ASN A 35 8.00 17.17 4.08
CA ASN A 35 7.22 17.93 3.10
C ASN A 35 5.74 18.10 3.52
N ASN A 36 5.41 17.84 4.81
CA ASN A 36 4.07 17.93 5.38
C ASN A 36 3.04 16.97 4.75
N ILE A 37 3.50 15.90 4.11
CA ILE A 37 2.62 14.81 3.65
C ILE A 37 2.59 13.78 4.78
N ASN A 38 1.44 13.65 5.42
CA ASN A 38 1.27 12.87 6.63
C ASN A 38 0.44 11.60 6.41
N ALA A 39 0.06 11.31 5.17
CA ALA A 39 -0.56 10.05 4.83
C ALA A 39 0.36 9.23 3.90
N TYR A 40 0.47 7.95 4.17
CA TYR A 40 1.27 7.03 3.36
C TYR A 40 0.67 5.63 3.32
N GLU A 41 1.06 4.93 2.30
CA GLU A 41 0.83 3.50 2.12
C GLU A 41 2.17 2.76 2.15
N THR A 42 2.18 1.53 2.65
CA THR A 42 3.34 0.65 2.70
C THR A 42 2.94 -0.81 2.74
N ASP A 43 3.83 -1.67 2.28
CA ASP A 43 3.63 -3.11 2.11
C ASP A 43 4.32 -3.90 3.22
N ILE A 44 3.64 -4.92 3.75
CA ILE A 44 4.17 -5.76 4.82
C ILE A 44 4.25 -7.21 4.35
N LEU A 45 5.44 -7.77 4.47
CA LEU A 45 5.72 -9.20 4.41
C LEU A 45 6.30 -9.69 5.74
N ILE A 46 6.54 -10.99 5.84
CA ILE A 46 7.09 -11.62 7.05
C ILE A 46 8.37 -12.34 6.67
N SER A 47 9.43 -12.17 7.47
CA SER A 47 10.67 -12.92 7.35
C SER A 47 10.54 -14.34 7.93
N LYS A 48 11.50 -15.21 7.66
CA LYS A 48 11.56 -16.60 8.17
C LYS A 48 11.49 -16.71 9.70
N ASP A 49 12.07 -15.74 10.37
CA ASP A 49 12.09 -15.63 11.83
C ASP A 49 10.88 -14.82 12.38
N LEU A 50 9.81 -14.72 11.58
CA LEU A 50 8.51 -14.16 11.92
C LEU A 50 8.54 -12.66 12.29
N ILE A 51 9.42 -11.90 11.68
CA ILE A 51 9.50 -10.44 11.83
C ILE A 51 8.75 -9.77 10.69
N PRO A 52 7.75 -8.90 10.95
CA PRO A 52 7.12 -8.08 9.91
C PRO A 52 8.12 -7.08 9.33
N VAL A 53 8.31 -7.13 8.01
CA VAL A 53 9.24 -6.30 7.24
C VAL A 53 8.51 -5.50 6.16
N ILE A 54 9.07 -4.36 5.79
CA ILE A 54 8.47 -3.42 4.83
C ILE A 54 9.08 -3.68 3.46
N THR A 55 8.35 -4.42 2.63
CA THR A 55 8.71 -4.68 1.24
C THR A 55 7.50 -5.17 0.46
N HIS A 56 7.45 -4.91 -0.86
CA HIS A 56 6.27 -5.18 -1.68
C HIS A 56 6.23 -6.59 -2.27
N ASP A 57 7.32 -7.01 -2.89
CA ASP A 57 7.34 -8.26 -3.64
C ASP A 57 7.70 -9.44 -2.71
N PHE A 58 7.06 -10.59 -2.92
CA PHE A 58 7.35 -11.82 -2.16
C PHE A 58 8.79 -12.32 -2.37
N ARG A 59 9.45 -11.84 -3.41
CA ARG A 59 10.82 -12.15 -3.77
C ARG A 59 11.63 -10.86 -3.90
N LEU A 60 12.92 -10.90 -3.60
CA LEU A 60 13.82 -9.78 -3.86
C LEU A 60 13.86 -9.48 -5.37
N ASP A 61 13.60 -8.22 -5.75
CA ASP A 61 13.59 -7.81 -7.16
C ASP A 61 14.99 -7.32 -7.58
N PRO A 62 15.61 -7.96 -8.60
CA PRO A 62 16.92 -7.53 -9.13
C PRO A 62 16.94 -6.09 -9.66
N SER A 63 15.78 -5.51 -9.91
CA SER A 63 15.68 -4.13 -10.40
C SER A 63 16.06 -3.08 -9.36
N PHE A 64 16.02 -3.42 -8.07
CA PHE A 64 16.32 -2.47 -6.98
C PHE A 64 17.00 -3.12 -5.77
N THR A 65 17.51 -4.35 -5.91
CA THR A 65 18.20 -5.04 -4.83
C THR A 65 19.64 -5.33 -5.20
N LYS A 66 20.56 -4.94 -4.33
CA LYS A 66 22.00 -5.27 -4.41
C LYS A 66 22.39 -6.19 -3.27
N ASP A 67 23.40 -7.03 -3.53
CA ASP A 67 24.05 -7.84 -2.52
C ASP A 67 25.00 -7.01 -1.62
N ASN A 68 25.67 -7.66 -0.66
CA ASN A 68 26.61 -7.03 0.25
C ASN A 68 27.93 -6.58 -0.43
N GLU A 69 28.19 -6.99 -1.66
CA GLU A 69 29.32 -6.56 -2.48
C GLU A 69 28.95 -5.34 -3.36
N GLY A 70 27.67 -4.95 -3.37
CA GLY A 70 27.15 -3.84 -4.17
C GLY A 70 26.75 -4.22 -5.60
N ASN A 71 26.74 -5.52 -5.94
CA ASN A 71 26.28 -6.01 -7.24
C ASN A 71 24.76 -6.17 -7.24
N TRP A 72 24.14 -5.92 -8.40
CA TRP A 72 22.73 -6.29 -8.58
C TRP A 72 22.56 -7.80 -8.45
N ILE A 73 21.63 -8.25 -7.63
CA ILE A 73 21.28 -9.67 -7.57
C ILE A 73 20.75 -10.12 -8.94
N THR A 74 21.00 -11.38 -9.29
CA THR A 74 20.56 -11.97 -10.56
C THR A 74 19.53 -13.08 -10.36
N ASP A 75 19.43 -13.62 -9.15
CA ASP A 75 18.44 -14.64 -8.81
C ASP A 75 17.09 -13.96 -8.49
N GLU A 76 16.08 -14.26 -9.31
CA GLU A 76 14.71 -13.76 -9.17
C GLU A 76 13.85 -14.62 -8.20
N ASN A 77 14.42 -15.69 -7.62
CA ASN A 77 13.69 -16.65 -6.79
C ASN A 77 14.01 -16.54 -5.30
N ILE A 78 14.71 -15.50 -4.88
CA ILE A 78 15.01 -15.28 -3.45
C ILE A 78 13.74 -14.83 -2.72
N ILE A 79 13.10 -15.76 -2.01
CA ILE A 79 11.83 -15.52 -1.31
C ILE A 79 12.12 -14.84 0.03
N ILE A 80 11.37 -13.76 0.34
CA ILE A 80 11.49 -13.01 1.60
C ILE A 80 11.24 -13.92 2.82
N PHE A 81 10.22 -14.79 2.75
CA PHE A 81 9.84 -15.69 3.84
C PHE A 81 10.86 -16.81 4.10
N ASP A 82 11.78 -17.06 3.17
CA ASP A 82 12.87 -18.03 3.35
C ASP A 82 14.10 -17.45 4.06
N LEU A 83 14.16 -16.11 4.21
CA LEU A 83 15.28 -15.39 4.81
C LEU A 83 14.94 -14.88 6.21
N SER A 84 15.86 -15.08 7.17
CA SER A 84 15.83 -14.40 8.45
C SER A 84 16.05 -12.89 8.25
N TYR A 85 15.67 -12.08 9.24
CA TYR A 85 15.89 -10.65 9.16
C TYR A 85 17.39 -10.29 9.04
N ASP A 86 18.26 -11.01 9.74
CA ASP A 86 19.71 -10.82 9.63
C ASP A 86 20.26 -11.13 8.22
N GLU A 87 19.63 -12.07 7.51
CA GLU A 87 19.96 -12.33 6.10
C GLU A 87 19.43 -11.23 5.20
N LEU A 88 18.22 -10.71 5.44
CA LEU A 88 17.66 -9.57 4.71
C LEU A 88 18.54 -8.30 4.86
N LEU A 89 19.15 -8.09 6.01
CA LEU A 89 20.07 -6.95 6.23
C LEU A 89 21.34 -6.98 5.36
N LYS A 90 21.66 -8.10 4.71
CA LYS A 90 22.79 -8.18 3.78
C LYS A 90 22.52 -7.48 2.45
N PHE A 91 21.26 -7.25 2.11
CA PHE A 91 20.87 -6.59 0.87
C PHE A 91 20.76 -5.06 1.04
N ASP A 92 21.00 -4.35 -0.08
CA ASP A 92 20.79 -2.90 -0.19
C ASP A 92 19.68 -2.64 -1.20
N VAL A 93 18.63 -1.94 -0.76
CA VAL A 93 17.44 -1.59 -1.56
C VAL A 93 17.37 -0.09 -1.87
N GLY A 94 18.50 0.62 -1.74
CA GLY A 94 18.59 2.08 -1.87
C GLY A 94 18.80 2.61 -3.28
N ALA A 95 18.76 1.76 -4.31
CA ALA A 95 19.02 2.18 -5.68
C ALA A 95 18.10 1.49 -6.68
N LEU A 96 17.92 2.08 -7.85
CA LEU A 96 17.28 1.45 -9.01
C LEU A 96 18.31 1.09 -10.08
N ASN A 97 18.22 -0.13 -10.59
CA ASN A 97 18.89 -0.50 -11.82
C ASN A 97 18.18 0.17 -13.00
N LYS A 98 18.67 1.33 -13.42
CA LYS A 98 18.09 2.14 -14.49
C LYS A 98 18.08 1.45 -15.88
N LEU A 99 18.81 0.34 -16.03
CA LEU A 99 18.78 -0.50 -17.23
C LEU A 99 17.60 -1.47 -17.22
N SER A 100 17.03 -1.78 -16.05
CA SER A 100 15.86 -2.64 -15.91
C SER A 100 14.58 -1.94 -16.44
N ARG A 101 13.57 -2.74 -16.81
CA ARG A 101 12.26 -2.21 -17.19
C ARG A 101 11.62 -1.42 -16.05
N TYR A 102 11.79 -1.88 -14.82
CA TYR A 102 11.26 -1.21 -13.63
C TYR A 102 11.99 0.11 -13.37
N GLY A 103 13.32 0.10 -13.38
CA GLY A 103 14.12 1.30 -13.11
C GLY A 103 13.90 2.43 -14.13
N ARG A 104 13.59 2.07 -15.40
CA ARG A 104 13.22 3.07 -16.42
C ARG A 104 11.92 3.82 -16.14
N ARG A 105 11.04 3.31 -15.25
CA ARG A 105 9.81 4.01 -14.85
C ARG A 105 10.09 5.19 -13.92
N PHE A 106 11.22 5.15 -13.20
CA PHE A 106 11.57 6.12 -12.16
C PHE A 106 12.97 6.70 -12.38
N VAL A 107 13.23 7.20 -13.60
CA VAL A 107 14.56 7.66 -14.03
C VAL A 107 15.16 8.76 -13.15
N ASN A 108 14.29 9.57 -12.52
CA ASN A 108 14.67 10.69 -11.67
C ASN A 108 14.77 10.30 -10.18
N GLN A 109 14.44 9.06 -9.81
CA GLN A 109 14.55 8.60 -8.43
C GLN A 109 16.02 8.72 -7.97
N LYS A 110 16.21 9.33 -6.81
CA LYS A 110 17.52 9.49 -6.17
C LYS A 110 17.98 8.15 -5.61
N THR A 111 19.24 7.82 -5.82
CA THR A 111 19.90 6.72 -5.14
C THR A 111 20.25 7.13 -3.71
N LEU A 112 19.95 6.25 -2.76
CA LEU A 112 20.40 6.33 -1.37
C LEU A 112 21.22 5.07 -1.10
N GLU A 113 22.46 5.23 -0.67
CA GLU A 113 23.32 4.08 -0.38
C GLU A 113 22.95 3.42 0.95
N ASN A 114 23.18 2.11 1.05
CA ASN A 114 23.03 1.32 2.28
C ASN A 114 21.61 1.35 2.89
N GLN A 115 20.58 1.43 2.07
CA GLN A 115 19.22 1.30 2.58
C GLN A 115 18.88 -0.17 2.80
N LYS A 116 18.36 -0.47 3.97
CA LYS A 116 17.93 -1.82 4.35
C LYS A 116 16.41 -1.93 4.29
N ILE A 117 15.92 -3.16 4.10
CA ILE A 117 14.49 -3.46 4.28
C ILE A 117 14.17 -3.20 5.75
N PRO A 118 13.28 -2.23 6.08
CA PRO A 118 12.98 -1.91 7.47
C PRO A 118 12.05 -2.95 8.11
N LYS A 119 12.09 -3.05 9.44
CA LYS A 119 11.02 -3.69 10.22
C LYS A 119 9.79 -2.78 10.27
N LEU A 120 8.62 -3.37 10.36
CA LEU A 120 7.40 -2.62 10.64
C LEU A 120 7.52 -1.77 11.93
N SER A 121 8.14 -2.34 12.98
CA SER A 121 8.35 -1.64 14.25
C SER A 121 9.17 -0.35 14.09
N GLU A 122 10.18 -0.32 13.21
CA GLU A 122 11.00 0.88 12.95
C GLU A 122 10.19 1.97 12.24
N LEU A 123 9.35 1.60 11.28
CA LEU A 123 8.45 2.55 10.62
C LEU A 123 7.37 3.09 11.58
N LEU A 124 6.80 2.25 12.41
CA LEU A 124 5.82 2.68 13.41
C LEU A 124 6.47 3.59 14.47
N GLU A 125 7.69 3.31 14.91
CA GLU A 125 8.45 4.20 15.79
C GLU A 125 8.73 5.56 15.11
N LEU A 126 9.14 5.57 13.84
CA LEU A 126 9.31 6.79 13.07
C LEU A 126 8.00 7.59 13.01
N SER A 127 6.88 6.91 12.74
CA SER A 127 5.55 7.52 12.61
C SER A 127 5.01 8.05 13.93
N SER A 128 5.32 7.41 15.06
CA SER A 128 4.90 7.88 16.39
C SER A 128 5.52 9.23 16.78
N LYS A 129 6.65 9.59 16.16
CA LYS A 129 7.32 10.89 16.33
C LYS A 129 6.65 12.01 15.53
N ASN A 130 5.83 11.65 14.53
CA ASN A 130 5.03 12.62 13.78
C ASN A 130 3.80 13.03 14.61
N LYS A 131 3.72 14.31 14.96
CA LYS A 131 2.65 14.88 15.80
C LYS A 131 1.47 15.39 14.98
N SER A 132 1.44 15.18 13.68
CA SER A 132 0.33 15.61 12.84
C SER A 132 -0.97 14.90 13.23
N GLU A 133 -2.04 15.67 13.39
CA GLU A 133 -3.39 15.13 13.56
C GLU A 133 -3.86 14.39 12.30
N ASN A 134 -3.34 14.79 11.14
CA ASN A 134 -3.63 14.22 9.83
C ASN A 134 -2.79 12.98 9.51
N LEU A 135 -2.01 12.44 10.46
CA LEU A 135 -1.28 11.19 10.23
C LEU A 135 -2.25 10.06 9.90
N LEU A 136 -2.07 9.46 8.73
CA LEU A 136 -2.82 8.28 8.26
C LEU A 136 -1.85 7.24 7.70
N ILE A 137 -1.97 6.03 8.16
CA ILE A 137 -1.07 4.92 7.82
C ILE A 137 -1.89 3.81 7.18
N ASN A 138 -1.68 3.57 5.88
CA ASN A 138 -2.24 2.42 5.19
C ASN A 138 -1.21 1.30 5.16
N LEU A 139 -1.45 0.25 5.94
CA LEU A 139 -0.59 -0.94 5.98
C LEU A 139 -1.21 -2.02 5.10
N GLU A 140 -0.61 -2.31 3.94
CA GLU A 140 -1.02 -3.42 3.09
C GLU A 140 -0.37 -4.72 3.58
N ILE A 141 -1.15 -5.68 4.06
CA ILE A 141 -0.65 -7.02 4.33
C ILE A 141 -0.64 -7.80 3.01
N LYS A 142 0.55 -8.21 2.60
CA LYS A 142 0.81 -8.96 1.36
C LYS A 142 0.68 -10.45 1.63
N SER A 143 -0.46 -11.03 1.27
CA SER A 143 -0.64 -12.48 1.19
C SER A 143 -1.25 -12.87 -0.15
N THR A 144 -1.19 -14.13 -0.51
CA THR A 144 -1.69 -14.61 -1.79
C THR A 144 -2.34 -15.98 -1.65
N PRO A 145 -3.54 -16.20 -2.25
CA PRO A 145 -4.12 -17.51 -2.35
C PRO A 145 -3.52 -18.37 -3.47
N ASP A 146 -2.67 -17.79 -4.34
CA ASP A 146 -2.15 -18.47 -5.53
C ASP A 146 -0.89 -19.30 -5.23
N GLU A 147 -0.09 -18.91 -4.22
CA GLU A 147 1.18 -19.57 -3.85
C GLU A 147 1.29 -19.59 -2.31
N GLU A 148 0.86 -20.66 -1.67
CA GLU A 148 0.74 -20.76 -0.19
C GLU A 148 2.08 -20.69 0.56
N ASN A 149 3.21 -21.00 -0.08
CA ASN A 149 4.52 -21.04 0.58
C ASN A 149 5.27 -19.70 0.58
N LEU A 150 4.70 -18.65 0.03
CA LEU A 150 5.35 -17.32 -0.03
C LEU A 150 5.20 -16.51 1.25
N THR A 151 4.25 -16.86 2.10
CA THR A 151 3.94 -16.16 3.35
C THR A 151 3.41 -17.12 4.39
N PRO A 152 3.40 -16.76 5.67
CA PRO A 152 2.57 -17.44 6.67
C PRO A 152 1.09 -17.39 6.29
N THR A 153 0.26 -18.13 7.00
CA THR A 153 -1.20 -18.07 6.82
C THR A 153 -1.73 -16.64 7.08
N PRO A 154 -2.88 -16.25 6.50
CA PRO A 154 -3.49 -14.94 6.78
C PRO A 154 -3.67 -14.67 8.28
N GLU A 155 -4.07 -15.66 9.07
CA GLU A 155 -4.23 -15.52 10.52
C GLU A 155 -2.91 -15.24 11.24
N GLU A 156 -1.83 -15.96 10.89
CA GLU A 156 -0.50 -15.75 11.48
C GLU A 156 0.06 -14.37 11.10
N MET A 157 -0.06 -13.96 9.84
CA MET A 157 0.38 -12.63 9.39
C MET A 157 -0.34 -11.53 10.17
N VAL A 158 -1.66 -11.65 10.32
CA VAL A 158 -2.47 -10.69 11.08
C VAL A 158 -1.99 -10.60 12.52
N LYS A 159 -1.78 -11.73 13.20
CA LYS A 159 -1.29 -11.73 14.59
C LYS A 159 0.07 -11.06 14.74
N LEU A 160 1.00 -11.33 13.81
CA LEU A 160 2.34 -10.75 13.82
C LEU A 160 2.31 -9.23 13.58
N VAL A 161 1.56 -8.78 12.58
CA VAL A 161 1.41 -7.36 12.26
C VAL A 161 0.72 -6.61 13.41
N MET A 162 -0.38 -7.15 13.92
CA MET A 162 -1.14 -6.51 14.99
C MET A 162 -0.39 -6.46 16.31
N LYS A 163 0.51 -7.40 16.58
CA LYS A 163 1.43 -7.32 17.72
C LYS A 163 2.28 -6.05 17.67
N GLU A 164 2.82 -5.67 16.52
CA GLU A 164 3.61 -4.45 16.38
C GLU A 164 2.73 -3.18 16.36
N VAL A 165 1.57 -3.23 15.70
CA VAL A 165 0.59 -2.14 15.71
C VAL A 165 0.15 -1.81 17.15
N ASN A 166 -0.16 -2.81 17.95
CA ASN A 166 -0.60 -2.60 19.35
C ASN A 166 0.47 -1.97 20.23
N LYS A 167 1.75 -2.29 20.01
CA LYS A 167 2.87 -1.65 20.73
C LYS A 167 3.08 -0.18 20.36
N SER A 168 2.67 0.22 19.17
CA SER A 168 2.95 1.56 18.63
C SER A 168 2.04 2.67 19.17
N ASN A 169 0.89 2.32 19.75
CA ASN A 169 -0.19 3.25 20.12
C ASN A 169 -0.73 4.07 18.94
N LEU A 170 -0.64 3.56 17.71
CA LEU A 170 -1.09 4.22 16.48
C LEU A 170 -2.37 3.60 15.88
N GLN A 171 -3.07 2.72 16.60
CA GLN A 171 -4.23 1.97 16.09
C GLN A 171 -5.28 2.88 15.43
N ASN A 172 -5.52 4.06 16.02
CA ASN A 172 -6.49 5.04 15.52
C ASN A 172 -6.01 5.79 14.25
N LYS A 173 -4.74 5.66 13.89
CA LYS A 173 -4.11 6.27 12.71
C LYS A 173 -3.93 5.26 11.58
N ILE A 174 -4.17 3.98 11.86
CA ILE A 174 -3.88 2.87 10.94
C ILE A 174 -5.16 2.36 10.31
N ILE A 175 -5.08 2.08 9.01
CA ILE A 175 -6.00 1.25 8.26
C ILE A 175 -5.22 0.07 7.69
N ILE A 176 -5.71 -1.15 7.89
CA ILE A 176 -5.14 -2.34 7.26
C ILE A 176 -5.81 -2.56 5.92
N SER A 177 -5.01 -2.75 4.87
CA SER A 177 -5.51 -3.10 3.55
C SER A 177 -4.91 -4.41 3.05
N SER A 178 -5.59 -5.06 2.13
CA SER A 178 -5.09 -6.25 1.43
C SER A 178 -5.88 -6.51 0.16
N PHE A 179 -5.22 -7.09 -0.84
CA PHE A 179 -5.88 -7.76 -1.97
C PHE A 179 -6.48 -9.11 -1.57
N ASP A 180 -5.84 -9.79 -0.64
CA ASP A 180 -6.34 -11.03 -0.08
C ASP A 180 -7.33 -10.74 1.06
N TRP A 181 -8.61 -10.76 0.74
CA TRP A 181 -9.67 -10.44 1.70
C TRP A 181 -9.80 -11.47 2.82
N ARG A 182 -9.16 -12.65 2.71
CA ARG A 182 -9.04 -13.59 3.83
C ARG A 182 -8.34 -12.93 5.00
N THR A 183 -7.26 -12.17 4.73
CA THR A 183 -6.53 -11.37 5.73
C THR A 183 -7.44 -10.36 6.43
N LEU A 184 -8.29 -9.64 5.66
CA LEU A 184 -9.24 -8.67 6.21
C LEU A 184 -10.35 -9.34 7.03
N THR A 185 -10.70 -10.58 6.70
CA THR A 185 -11.62 -11.41 7.48
C THR A 185 -11.00 -11.75 8.84
N GLU A 186 -9.72 -12.11 8.88
CA GLU A 186 -9.01 -12.36 10.14
C GLU A 186 -8.88 -11.09 11.00
N ILE A 187 -8.62 -9.92 10.40
CA ILE A 187 -8.66 -8.64 11.13
C ILE A 187 -10.06 -8.39 11.72
N LYS A 188 -11.13 -8.66 10.95
CA LYS A 188 -12.51 -8.50 11.43
C LYS A 188 -12.80 -9.39 12.65
N ASN A 189 -12.32 -10.61 12.62
CA ASN A 189 -12.57 -11.61 13.66
C ASN A 189 -11.76 -11.34 14.93
N LEU A 190 -10.48 -11.01 14.81
CA LEU A 190 -9.53 -10.92 15.92
C LEU A 190 -9.36 -9.48 16.46
N TYR A 191 -9.54 -8.47 15.61
CA TYR A 191 -9.31 -7.05 15.92
C TYR A 191 -10.39 -6.17 15.27
N PRO A 192 -11.68 -6.32 15.65
CA PRO A 192 -12.81 -5.68 14.98
C PRO A 192 -12.77 -4.14 15.02
N GLU A 193 -12.06 -3.55 15.98
CA GLU A 193 -11.85 -2.11 16.12
C GLU A 193 -10.93 -1.51 15.06
N ILE A 194 -10.07 -2.33 14.44
CA ILE A 194 -9.12 -1.87 13.42
C ILE A 194 -9.85 -1.59 12.10
N SER A 195 -9.58 -0.43 11.54
CA SER A 195 -10.13 -0.04 10.24
C SER A 195 -9.57 -0.93 9.12
N ARG A 196 -10.45 -1.35 8.19
CA ARG A 196 -10.10 -2.20 7.05
C ARG A 196 -10.44 -1.53 5.74
N ALA A 197 -9.50 -1.56 4.79
CA ALA A 197 -9.69 -1.13 3.41
C ALA A 197 -9.53 -2.32 2.46
N TYR A 198 -10.39 -2.39 1.48
CA TYR A 198 -10.46 -3.50 0.53
C TYR A 198 -9.82 -3.08 -0.78
N LEU A 199 -8.67 -3.66 -1.10
CA LEU A 199 -8.00 -3.47 -2.39
C LEU A 199 -8.71 -4.28 -3.48
N SER A 200 -8.80 -3.72 -4.67
CA SER A 200 -9.40 -4.39 -5.83
C SER A 200 -8.71 -4.04 -7.14
N PHE A 201 -8.58 -5.03 -8.01
CA PHE A 201 -8.03 -4.90 -9.34
C PHE A 201 -8.84 -5.76 -10.32
N GLN A 202 -9.38 -5.16 -11.38
CA GLN A 202 -10.28 -5.81 -12.33
C GLN A 202 -9.71 -5.87 -13.77
N GLN A 203 -8.55 -5.24 -14.04
CA GLN A 203 -7.98 -5.24 -15.38
C GLN A 203 -7.52 -6.64 -15.80
N GLN A 204 -7.72 -6.93 -17.09
CA GLN A 204 -7.14 -8.10 -17.73
C GLN A 204 -5.94 -7.64 -18.57
N ALA A 205 -4.87 -8.35 -18.55
CA ALA A 205 -3.73 -8.26 -19.46
C ALA A 205 -2.60 -7.27 -19.14
N GLY A 206 -1.41 -7.79 -19.23
CA GLY A 206 -0.15 -7.06 -19.40
C GLY A 206 0.48 -6.51 -18.12
N ILE A 207 -0.17 -6.63 -16.98
CA ILE A 207 0.35 -6.24 -15.67
C ILE A 207 0.62 -7.51 -14.84
N LYS A 208 1.66 -7.49 -14.01
CA LYS A 208 2.01 -8.62 -13.10
C LYS A 208 0.88 -8.99 -12.13
N ILE A 209 -0.05 -8.05 -11.85
CA ILE A 209 -1.20 -8.27 -10.97
C ILE A 209 -2.34 -8.87 -11.79
N LYS A 210 -2.86 -9.99 -11.33
CA LYS A 210 -4.04 -10.65 -11.93
C LYS A 210 -5.31 -9.99 -11.43
N ASN A 211 -6.40 -10.10 -12.20
CA ASN A 211 -7.74 -9.74 -11.72
C ASN A 211 -8.04 -10.47 -10.41
N THR A 212 -8.34 -9.71 -9.35
CA THR A 212 -8.70 -10.27 -8.04
C THR A 212 -10.21 -10.33 -7.80
N ILE A 213 -11.00 -9.64 -8.64
CA ILE A 213 -12.43 -9.44 -8.46
C ILE A 213 -13.22 -10.21 -9.52
N TYR A 214 -13.68 -11.38 -9.16
CA TYR A 214 -14.59 -12.22 -9.97
C TYR A 214 -15.42 -13.11 -9.07
N ASN A 215 -16.51 -13.69 -9.63
CA ASN A 215 -17.42 -14.52 -8.85
C ASN A 215 -16.69 -15.68 -8.17
N ARG A 216 -16.83 -15.79 -6.85
CA ARG A 216 -16.17 -16.77 -5.98
C ARG A 216 -14.64 -16.76 -6.08
N SER A 217 -14.05 -15.59 -6.31
CA SER A 217 -12.61 -15.40 -6.28
C SER A 217 -12.02 -15.80 -4.92
N PRO A 218 -10.92 -16.57 -4.86
CA PRO A 218 -10.22 -16.84 -3.61
C PRO A 218 -9.69 -15.56 -2.96
N TRP A 219 -9.33 -14.56 -3.76
CA TRP A 219 -8.93 -13.23 -3.28
C TRP A 219 -10.05 -12.50 -2.53
N MET A 220 -11.31 -12.76 -2.88
CA MET A 220 -12.50 -12.21 -2.23
C MET A 220 -13.08 -13.16 -1.14
N SER A 221 -12.31 -14.08 -0.60
CA SER A 221 -12.81 -15.10 0.34
C SER A 221 -14.01 -15.89 -0.20
N PHE A 222 -14.00 -16.17 -1.51
CA PHE A 222 -15.06 -16.88 -2.22
C PHE A 222 -16.47 -16.21 -2.19
N LEU A 223 -16.52 -14.91 -1.91
CA LEU A 223 -17.79 -14.16 -1.93
C LEU A 223 -18.39 -14.16 -3.33
N PRO A 224 -19.74 -14.19 -3.43
CA PRO A 224 -20.42 -14.04 -4.71
C PRO A 224 -20.22 -12.61 -5.25
N PHE A 225 -19.96 -12.52 -6.55
CA PHE A 225 -19.81 -11.26 -7.27
C PHE A 225 -20.30 -11.42 -8.71
N PHE A 226 -21.27 -10.63 -9.12
CA PHE A 226 -21.88 -10.70 -10.43
C PHE A 226 -21.73 -9.41 -11.23
N GLU A 227 -21.81 -8.26 -10.57
CA GLU A 227 -21.74 -6.95 -11.21
C GLU A 227 -20.83 -5.97 -10.46
N LYS A 228 -20.05 -5.17 -11.20
CA LYS A 228 -19.10 -4.23 -10.60
C LYS A 228 -19.74 -3.18 -9.68
N TYR A 229 -21.01 -2.83 -9.91
CA TYR A 229 -21.73 -1.87 -9.08
C TYR A 229 -22.14 -2.41 -7.71
N GLU A 230 -22.06 -3.73 -7.51
CA GLU A 230 -22.31 -4.36 -6.21
C GLU A 230 -21.09 -4.30 -5.28
N LEU A 231 -19.89 -4.07 -5.84
CA LEU A 231 -18.63 -4.16 -5.09
C LEU A 231 -18.58 -3.26 -3.85
N PRO A 232 -18.97 -1.96 -3.91
CA PRO A 232 -19.03 -1.13 -2.71
C PRO A 232 -19.93 -1.70 -1.61
N LYS A 233 -21.10 -2.23 -1.98
CA LYS A 233 -22.05 -2.83 -1.05
C LYS A 233 -21.50 -4.13 -0.43
N ILE A 234 -20.84 -4.96 -1.24
CA ILE A 234 -20.17 -6.18 -0.74
C ILE A 234 -19.09 -5.78 0.28
N ILE A 235 -18.22 -4.83 -0.04
CA ILE A 235 -17.17 -4.34 0.86
C ILE A 235 -17.78 -3.82 2.17
N LYS A 236 -18.83 -3.02 2.08
CA LYS A 236 -19.53 -2.49 3.27
C LYS A 236 -20.10 -3.61 4.12
N SER A 237 -20.74 -4.63 3.53
CA SER A 237 -21.29 -5.79 4.24
C SER A 237 -20.22 -6.60 4.99
N GLN A 238 -18.98 -6.61 4.48
CA GLN A 238 -17.83 -7.20 5.17
C GLN A 238 -17.29 -6.31 6.30
N GLY A 239 -17.85 -5.13 6.53
CA GLY A 239 -17.40 -4.17 7.54
C GLY A 239 -16.24 -3.30 7.07
N GLY A 240 -16.06 -3.15 5.76
CA GLY A 240 -15.06 -2.25 5.17
C GLY A 240 -15.29 -0.80 5.60
N LYS A 241 -14.19 -0.10 5.85
CA LYS A 241 -14.16 1.33 6.21
C LYS A 241 -13.67 2.21 5.06
N ALA A 242 -13.07 1.60 4.01
CA ALA A 242 -12.71 2.24 2.76
C ALA A 242 -12.59 1.21 1.65
N TRP A 243 -12.74 1.66 0.42
CA TRP A 243 -12.45 0.91 -0.79
C TRP A 243 -11.22 1.50 -1.47
N HIS A 244 -10.25 0.63 -1.82
CA HIS A 244 -9.02 1.01 -2.49
C HIS A 244 -8.95 0.36 -3.89
N PRO A 245 -9.67 0.90 -4.89
CA PRO A 245 -9.65 0.38 -6.26
C PRO A 245 -8.45 0.88 -7.06
N TYR A 246 -8.05 0.11 -8.08
CA TYR A 246 -7.18 0.61 -9.13
C TYR A 246 -7.88 1.76 -9.88
N HIS A 247 -7.19 2.88 -10.08
CA HIS A 247 -7.82 4.10 -10.61
C HIS A 247 -8.46 3.94 -12.00
N LYS A 248 -7.99 2.98 -12.83
CA LYS A 248 -8.60 2.72 -14.15
C LYS A 248 -9.83 1.83 -14.09
N ASP A 249 -10.12 1.20 -12.95
CA ASP A 249 -11.33 0.41 -12.74
C ASP A 249 -12.52 1.26 -12.29
N ILE A 250 -12.26 2.53 -11.87
CA ILE A 250 -13.25 3.40 -11.26
C ILE A 250 -13.93 4.33 -12.28
N THR A 251 -15.19 4.65 -12.01
CA THR A 251 -15.95 5.67 -12.72
C THR A 251 -16.60 6.60 -11.70
N LYS A 252 -16.97 7.82 -12.09
CA LYS A 252 -17.68 8.76 -11.21
C LYS A 252 -18.91 8.11 -10.56
N LYS A 253 -19.70 7.36 -11.34
CA LYS A 253 -20.86 6.62 -10.83
C LYS A 253 -20.50 5.59 -9.75
N LEU A 254 -19.38 4.89 -9.86
CA LEU A 254 -18.93 3.94 -8.84
C LEU A 254 -18.51 4.65 -7.55
N VAL A 255 -17.88 5.82 -7.63
CA VAL A 255 -17.58 6.67 -6.47
C VAL A 255 -18.88 7.11 -5.78
N GLU A 256 -19.85 7.60 -6.54
CA GLU A 256 -21.16 8.01 -6.02
C GLU A 256 -21.87 6.85 -5.30
N ILE A 257 -21.89 5.63 -5.89
CA ILE A 257 -22.46 4.43 -5.27
C ILE A 257 -21.70 4.07 -3.98
N SER A 258 -20.37 4.18 -3.98
CA SER A 258 -19.56 3.92 -2.80
C SER A 258 -19.89 4.89 -1.67
N HIS A 259 -20.04 6.16 -2.00
CA HIS A 259 -20.43 7.19 -1.01
C HIS A 259 -21.85 7.00 -0.47
N GLN A 260 -22.80 6.49 -1.30
CA GLN A 260 -24.14 6.12 -0.81
C GLN A 260 -24.12 4.99 0.22
N GLU A 261 -23.09 4.15 0.20
CA GLU A 261 -22.85 3.10 1.21
C GLU A 261 -21.95 3.62 2.38
N ASP A 262 -21.71 4.93 2.52
CA ASP A 262 -20.75 5.50 3.47
C ASP A 262 -19.36 4.83 3.40
N LEU A 263 -18.88 4.58 2.20
CA LEU A 263 -17.61 3.90 1.93
C LEU A 263 -16.68 4.84 1.16
N PRO A 264 -15.70 5.49 1.82
CA PRO A 264 -14.69 6.31 1.16
C PRO A 264 -13.87 5.54 0.11
N VAL A 265 -13.48 6.23 -0.97
CA VAL A 265 -12.73 5.67 -2.09
C VAL A 265 -11.33 6.30 -2.15
N ASN A 266 -10.27 5.50 -1.98
CA ASN A 266 -8.89 5.95 -2.18
C ASN A 266 -8.27 5.15 -3.31
N VAL A 267 -7.92 5.84 -4.40
CA VAL A 267 -7.44 5.19 -5.62
C VAL A 267 -5.93 5.05 -5.68
N TRP A 268 -5.43 4.01 -6.36
CA TRP A 268 -4.01 3.70 -6.57
C TRP A 268 -3.72 3.25 -8.00
N THR A 269 -2.52 3.30 -8.53
CA THR A 269 -1.48 4.26 -8.25
C THR A 269 -1.59 5.33 -9.32
N VAL A 270 -1.82 6.57 -8.93
CA VAL A 270 -2.11 7.67 -9.86
C VAL A 270 -0.90 8.58 -9.95
N ASN A 271 -0.21 8.59 -11.08
CA ASN A 271 1.07 9.29 -11.25
C ASN A 271 1.04 10.47 -12.22
N GLU A 272 0.10 10.43 -13.18
CA GLU A 272 -0.01 11.47 -14.20
C GLU A 272 -0.99 12.56 -13.76
N GLU A 273 -0.64 13.83 -13.97
CA GLU A 273 -1.49 14.98 -13.57
C GLU A 273 -2.89 14.91 -14.16
N TYR A 274 -3.02 14.47 -15.41
CA TYR A 274 -4.33 14.27 -16.04
C TYR A 274 -5.19 13.26 -15.27
N ASP A 275 -4.61 12.13 -14.89
CA ASP A 275 -5.34 11.10 -14.11
C ASP A 275 -5.62 11.59 -12.67
N MET A 276 -4.71 12.39 -12.06
CA MET A 276 -4.94 13.00 -10.75
C MET A 276 -6.16 13.94 -10.79
N LEU A 277 -6.21 14.88 -11.75
CA LEU A 277 -7.35 15.78 -11.91
C LEU A 277 -8.65 15.04 -12.19
N LYS A 278 -8.60 14.01 -13.01
CA LYS A 278 -9.75 13.14 -13.29
C LYS A 278 -10.29 12.45 -12.04
N MET A 279 -9.41 11.93 -11.18
CA MET A 279 -9.83 11.30 -9.92
C MET A 279 -10.44 12.32 -8.95
N ILE A 280 -9.89 13.53 -8.90
CA ILE A 280 -10.46 14.64 -8.13
C ILE A 280 -11.85 15.03 -8.67
N GLU A 281 -12.01 15.13 -9.99
CA GLU A 281 -13.33 15.36 -10.62
C GLU A 281 -14.34 14.26 -10.30
N TYR A 282 -13.89 13.03 -10.14
CA TYR A 282 -14.74 11.90 -9.72
C TYR A 282 -15.08 11.96 -8.23
N SER A 283 -14.50 12.92 -7.48
CA SER A 283 -14.69 13.11 -6.04
C SER A 283 -14.20 11.93 -5.20
N VAL A 284 -13.08 11.30 -5.58
CA VAL A 284 -12.45 10.31 -4.73
C VAL A 284 -11.95 10.94 -3.42
N ASP A 285 -11.89 10.19 -2.34
CA ASP A 285 -11.49 10.70 -1.02
C ASP A 285 -9.98 10.76 -0.83
N GLY A 286 -9.22 9.97 -1.59
CA GLY A 286 -7.76 9.97 -1.51
C GLY A 286 -7.10 9.39 -2.77
N ILE A 287 -5.87 9.80 -2.96
CA ILE A 287 -5.03 9.37 -4.07
C ILE A 287 -3.70 8.86 -3.53
N MET A 288 -3.38 7.60 -3.82
CA MET A 288 -2.07 6.98 -3.60
C MET A 288 -1.24 7.18 -4.86
N THR A 289 -0.09 7.83 -4.70
CA THR A 289 0.79 8.20 -5.81
C THR A 289 2.26 7.99 -5.47
N ASP A 290 3.06 7.65 -6.48
CA ASP A 290 4.51 7.60 -6.38
C ASP A 290 5.15 9.00 -6.29
N TYR A 291 4.39 10.04 -6.70
CA TYR A 291 4.82 11.44 -6.75
C TYR A 291 3.94 12.33 -5.87
N PRO A 292 3.98 12.16 -4.53
CA PRO A 292 3.08 12.89 -3.64
C PRO A 292 3.31 14.40 -3.64
N LEU A 293 4.54 14.88 -3.89
CA LEU A 293 4.81 16.31 -4.05
C LEU A 293 4.18 16.89 -5.33
N ARG A 294 4.20 16.14 -6.44
CA ARG A 294 3.52 16.53 -7.68
C ARG A 294 2.02 16.72 -7.44
N LEU A 295 1.38 15.77 -6.74
CA LEU A 295 -0.05 15.89 -6.43
C LEU A 295 -0.33 17.07 -5.50
N LYS A 296 0.53 17.31 -4.51
CA LYS A 296 0.44 18.48 -3.63
C LYS A 296 0.53 19.78 -4.42
N GLU A 297 1.55 19.94 -5.27
CA GLU A 297 1.73 21.13 -6.12
C GLU A 297 0.55 21.33 -7.07
N LEU A 298 0.00 20.26 -7.63
CA LEU A 298 -1.20 20.31 -8.47
C LEU A 298 -2.41 20.80 -7.69
N CYS A 299 -2.64 20.29 -6.47
CA CYS A 299 -3.72 20.74 -5.62
C CYS A 299 -3.58 22.23 -5.24
N ASP A 300 -2.37 22.65 -4.87
CA ASP A 300 -2.09 24.06 -4.54
C ASP A 300 -2.36 24.99 -5.73
N LYS A 301 -1.94 24.59 -6.94
CA LYS A 301 -2.17 25.34 -8.20
C LYS A 301 -3.65 25.46 -8.54
N GLU A 302 -4.41 24.39 -8.37
CA GLU A 302 -5.84 24.33 -8.72
C GLU A 302 -6.76 24.75 -7.54
N ASN A 303 -6.18 25.27 -6.44
CA ASN A 303 -6.90 25.64 -5.21
C ASN A 303 -7.78 24.51 -4.62
N ILE A 304 -7.29 23.28 -4.68
CA ILE A 304 -7.93 22.08 -4.13
C ILE A 304 -7.40 21.88 -2.72
N ASN A 305 -8.29 21.77 -1.76
CA ASN A 305 -7.91 21.45 -0.38
C ASN A 305 -7.38 20.02 -0.29
N TRP A 306 -6.29 19.82 0.46
CA TRP A 306 -5.65 18.52 0.66
C TRP A 306 -5.11 18.37 2.08
N PHE A 307 -4.77 17.13 2.48
CA PHE A 307 -4.02 16.84 3.70
C PHE A 307 -3.29 15.50 3.61
#